data_11d38f1c655cc18514a759de0aeb5a8b
#
_entry.id   11d38f1c655cc18514a759de0aeb5a8b
#
_cell.length_a   1.000
_cell.length_b   1.000
_cell.length_c   1.000
_cell.angle_alpha   90.00
_cell.angle_beta   90.00
_cell.angle_gamma   90.00
#
_symmetry.space_group_name_H-M   'P 1'
#
loop_
_entity.id
_entity.type
_entity.pdbx_description
1 polymer ?
#
loop_
_entity_poly.entity_id
_entity_poly.type
_entity_poly.pdbx_seq_one_letter_code
_entity_poly.pdbx_strand_id
1 'polypeptide(L)'
;MKNSLKLKLAIFLTVALTHLPTAAQEDMPTEPSAMVYSKSAAIRGKSFYLINCQQCHDADGRALANIDFIAADLTAPDTWYYGATPLHIFRSIKFGAGLEMPPFKDSLDDETIWQIVAHVLNIGPVELRPKEE
;
A
#
# COMPACT_ATOMS: atom_id res chain seq x y z
N MET A 1 -19.22 48.23 64.67
CA MET A 1 -19.18 48.38 63.21
C MET A 1 -17.88 47.80 62.73
N LYS A 2 -17.91 46.56 62.22
CA LYS A 2 -16.72 45.85 61.66
C LYS A 2 -17.14 45.17 60.36
N ASN A 3 -16.81 45.80 59.24
CA ASN A 3 -17.03 45.23 57.92
C ASN A 3 -15.94 44.21 57.63
N SER A 4 -16.34 42.95 57.57
CA SER A 4 -15.47 41.83 57.10
C SER A 4 -15.55 41.72 55.60
N LEU A 5 -14.49 42.14 54.91
CA LEU A 5 -14.30 42.01 53.45
C LEU A 5 -13.85 40.58 53.14
N LYS A 6 -14.77 39.80 52.70
CA LYS A 6 -14.43 38.39 52.23
C LYS A 6 -13.83 38.48 50.83
N LEU A 7 -12.50 38.36 50.77
CA LEU A 7 -11.73 38.23 49.52
C LEU A 7 -12.00 36.82 48.94
N LYS A 8 -12.79 36.75 47.87
CA LYS A 8 -12.98 35.50 47.09
C LYS A 8 -11.81 35.34 46.15
N LEU A 9 -10.89 34.42 46.49
CA LEU A 9 -9.80 34.02 45.63
C LEU A 9 -10.36 33.10 44.53
N ALA A 10 -10.51 33.60 43.31
CA ALA A 10 -10.87 32.81 42.14
C ALA A 10 -9.61 32.16 41.61
N ILE A 11 -9.49 30.84 41.82
CA ILE A 11 -8.42 30.03 41.22
C ILE A 11 -8.82 29.79 39.78
N PHE A 12 -8.19 30.47 38.82
CA PHE A 12 -8.26 30.13 37.40
C PHE A 12 -7.39 28.90 37.14
N LEU A 13 -8.04 27.76 37.04
CA LEU A 13 -7.38 26.52 36.57
C LEU A 13 -7.19 26.63 35.06
N THR A 14 -6.02 27.06 34.62
CA THR A 14 -5.63 27.05 33.21
C THR A 14 -5.33 25.59 32.80
N VAL A 15 -6.29 24.95 32.13
CA VAL A 15 -6.09 23.69 31.50
C VAL A 15 -5.16 23.91 30.28
N ALA A 16 -3.89 23.58 30.45
CA ALA A 16 -2.95 23.53 29.33
C ALA A 16 -3.35 22.35 28.42
N LEU A 17 -4.01 22.68 27.33
CA LEU A 17 -4.33 21.69 26.28
C LEU A 17 -3.02 21.31 25.58
N THR A 18 -2.36 20.25 26.05
CA THR A 18 -1.20 19.68 25.38
C THR A 18 -1.66 19.11 24.05
N HIS A 19 -1.33 19.81 22.97
CA HIS A 19 -1.51 19.27 21.60
C HIS A 19 -0.53 18.10 21.46
N LEU A 20 -1.05 16.89 21.54
CA LEU A 20 -0.35 15.70 21.09
C LEU A 20 -0.05 15.88 19.59
N PRO A 21 1.18 15.64 19.13
CA PRO A 21 1.46 15.65 17.70
C PRO A 21 0.54 14.62 17.05
N THR A 22 -0.34 15.07 16.18
CA THR A 22 -1.10 14.19 15.29
C THR A 22 -0.05 13.42 14.49
N ALA A 23 0.04 12.10 14.70
CA ALA A 23 0.84 11.25 13.86
C ALA A 23 0.45 11.58 12.42
N ALA A 24 1.43 11.95 11.58
CA ALA A 24 1.20 12.18 10.18
C ALA A 24 0.55 10.90 9.64
N GLN A 25 -0.74 10.99 9.28
CA GLN A 25 -1.38 9.97 8.50
C GLN A 25 -0.59 9.95 7.19
N GLU A 26 0.21 8.89 6.98
CA GLU A 26 0.79 8.64 5.68
C GLU A 26 -0.39 8.63 4.70
N ASP A 27 -0.38 9.58 3.77
CA ASP A 27 -1.42 9.78 2.78
C ASP A 27 -1.50 8.50 1.96
N MET A 28 -2.48 7.65 2.27
CA MET A 28 -2.70 6.41 1.54
C MET A 28 -3.14 6.80 0.15
N PRO A 29 -2.39 6.41 -0.89
CA PRO A 29 -2.77 6.75 -2.25
C PRO A 29 -4.18 6.22 -2.51
N THR A 30 -5.11 7.14 -2.76
CA THR A 30 -6.40 6.79 -3.33
C THR A 30 -6.14 6.19 -4.70
N GLU A 31 -6.80 5.10 -5.04
CA GLU A 31 -6.75 4.55 -6.40
C GLU A 31 -6.99 5.68 -7.40
N PRO A 32 -6.03 6.00 -8.26
CA PRO A 32 -6.31 6.90 -9.35
C PRO A 32 -7.35 6.22 -10.25
N SER A 33 -8.53 6.78 -10.34
CA SER A 33 -9.65 6.22 -11.12
C SER A 33 -9.34 5.93 -12.60
N ALA A 34 -8.22 6.45 -13.10
CA ALA A 34 -7.73 6.27 -14.47
C ALA A 34 -6.54 5.28 -14.60
N MET A 35 -6.00 4.73 -13.50
CA MET A 35 -4.79 3.90 -13.55
C MET A 35 -5.01 2.44 -13.18
N VAL A 36 -6.23 2.05 -12.90
CA VAL A 36 -6.50 0.77 -12.27
C VAL A 36 -6.18 -0.43 -13.15
N TYR A 37 -6.43 -0.37 -14.43
CA TYR A 37 -6.01 -1.38 -15.40
C TYR A 37 -6.14 -0.84 -16.83
N SER A 38 -5.06 -0.91 -17.57
CA SER A 38 -5.12 -0.86 -19.03
C SER A 38 -4.08 -1.80 -19.61
N LYS A 39 -4.34 -2.33 -20.79
CA LYS A 39 -3.39 -3.20 -21.49
C LYS A 39 -2.05 -2.52 -21.72
N SER A 40 -2.06 -1.22 -22.00
CA SER A 40 -0.84 -0.43 -22.18
C SER A 40 -0.05 -0.28 -20.87
N ALA A 41 -0.72 -0.07 -19.73
CA ALA A 41 -0.07 -0.04 -18.43
C ALA A 41 0.54 -1.42 -18.07
N ALA A 42 -0.18 -2.51 -18.32
CA ALA A 42 0.32 -3.85 -18.09
C ALA A 42 1.58 -4.17 -18.93
N ILE A 43 1.63 -3.70 -20.19
CA ILE A 43 2.81 -3.86 -21.05
C ILE A 43 4.01 -3.09 -20.48
N ARG A 44 3.81 -1.84 -20.03
CA ARG A 44 4.89 -1.05 -19.38
C ARG A 44 5.32 -1.71 -18.07
N GLY A 45 4.38 -2.10 -17.24
CA GLY A 45 4.62 -2.76 -15.96
C GLY A 45 5.40 -4.08 -16.09
N LYS A 46 5.24 -4.80 -17.20
CA LYS A 46 6.01 -6.02 -17.47
C LYS A 46 7.52 -5.79 -17.42
N SER A 47 8.01 -4.69 -17.97
CA SER A 47 9.45 -4.39 -17.97
C SER A 47 9.97 -4.18 -16.55
N PHE A 48 9.24 -3.44 -15.72
CA PHE A 48 9.60 -3.22 -14.32
C PHE A 48 9.47 -4.51 -13.48
N TYR A 49 8.46 -5.32 -13.74
CA TYR A 49 8.26 -6.62 -13.12
C TYR A 49 9.44 -7.56 -13.38
N LEU A 50 9.89 -7.67 -14.63
CA LEU A 50 11.02 -8.52 -14.99
C LEU A 50 12.34 -8.08 -14.34
N ILE A 51 12.49 -6.79 -13.99
CA ILE A 51 13.69 -6.29 -13.33
C ILE A 51 13.62 -6.52 -11.81
N ASN A 52 12.45 -6.30 -11.19
CA ASN A 52 12.36 -6.19 -9.74
C ASN A 52 11.67 -7.38 -9.06
N CYS A 53 10.86 -8.16 -9.78
CA CYS A 53 9.93 -9.12 -9.18
C CYS A 53 10.19 -10.57 -9.63
N GLN A 54 10.66 -10.78 -10.87
CA GLN A 54 10.78 -12.13 -11.44
C GLN A 54 11.76 -13.05 -10.68
N GLN A 55 12.70 -12.49 -9.94
CA GLN A 55 13.66 -13.31 -9.16
C GLN A 55 12.93 -14.17 -8.14
N CYS A 56 11.87 -13.67 -7.54
CA CYS A 56 11.07 -14.40 -6.55
C CYS A 56 9.78 -14.97 -7.13
N HIS A 57 9.12 -14.23 -8.04
CA HIS A 57 7.81 -14.58 -8.55
C HIS A 57 7.84 -15.27 -9.93
N ASP A 58 9.00 -15.50 -10.52
CA ASP A 58 9.20 -15.95 -11.89
C ASP A 58 8.62 -15.01 -12.95
N ALA A 59 8.97 -15.22 -14.20
CA ALA A 59 8.48 -14.38 -15.30
C ALA A 59 6.98 -14.59 -15.60
N ASP A 60 6.43 -15.74 -15.21
CA ASP A 60 5.03 -16.12 -15.38
C ASP A 60 4.17 -15.91 -14.12
N GLY A 61 4.78 -15.47 -13.03
CA GLY A 61 4.12 -15.18 -11.76
C GLY A 61 3.89 -16.37 -10.86
N ARG A 62 4.34 -17.57 -11.20
CA ARG A 62 4.02 -18.80 -10.45
C ARG A 62 4.90 -19.09 -9.25
N ALA A 63 6.05 -18.44 -9.16
CA ALA A 63 7.01 -18.62 -8.07
C ALA A 63 7.49 -20.09 -7.89
N LEU A 64 7.72 -20.83 -8.98
CA LEU A 64 8.08 -22.23 -8.95
C LEU A 64 9.55 -22.51 -9.23
N ALA A 65 10.26 -21.59 -9.90
CA ALA A 65 11.62 -21.84 -10.36
C ALA A 65 12.67 -21.60 -9.27
N ASN A 66 12.43 -20.69 -8.35
CA ASN A 66 13.37 -20.36 -7.29
C ASN A 66 12.85 -20.81 -5.93
N ILE A 67 13.28 -21.99 -5.50
CA ILE A 67 12.85 -22.61 -4.23
C ILE A 67 13.49 -21.98 -2.98
N ASP A 68 14.46 -21.07 -3.15
CA ASP A 68 15.10 -20.37 -2.04
C ASP A 68 14.24 -19.23 -1.50
N PHE A 69 13.21 -18.82 -2.25
CA PHE A 69 12.27 -17.78 -1.85
C PHE A 69 10.87 -18.33 -1.66
N ILE A 70 10.22 -17.93 -0.56
CA ILE A 70 8.80 -18.19 -0.32
C ILE A 70 8.00 -17.03 -0.88
N ALA A 71 7.70 -17.10 -2.19
CA ALA A 71 6.92 -16.07 -2.86
C ALA A 71 5.50 -16.57 -3.21
N ALA A 72 4.54 -15.66 -3.24
CA ALA A 72 3.17 -15.99 -3.62
C ALA A 72 3.08 -16.31 -5.12
N ASP A 73 2.27 -17.31 -5.46
CA ASP A 73 1.82 -17.55 -6.85
C ASP A 73 0.85 -16.43 -7.25
N LEU A 74 1.26 -15.58 -8.18
CA LEU A 74 0.47 -14.45 -8.66
C LEU A 74 -0.65 -14.87 -9.62
N THR A 75 -0.75 -16.15 -9.95
CA THR A 75 -1.86 -16.74 -10.71
C THR A 75 -2.94 -17.35 -9.82
N ALA A 76 -2.68 -17.44 -8.48
CA ALA A 76 -3.56 -18.05 -7.48
C ALA A 76 -3.92 -17.06 -6.35
N PRO A 77 -4.70 -16.01 -6.64
CA PRO A 77 -4.98 -14.91 -5.70
C PRO A 77 -5.68 -15.33 -4.41
N ASP A 78 -6.37 -16.47 -4.40
CA ASP A 78 -7.01 -17.01 -3.20
C ASP A 78 -5.99 -17.40 -2.10
N THR A 79 -4.72 -17.52 -2.46
CA THR A 79 -3.63 -17.83 -1.54
C THR A 79 -2.93 -16.59 -0.96
N TRP A 80 -3.32 -15.38 -1.35
CA TRP A 80 -2.65 -14.16 -0.96
C TRP A 80 -3.14 -13.64 0.40
N TYR A 81 -2.20 -13.32 1.30
CA TYR A 81 -2.52 -12.88 2.67
C TYR A 81 -3.24 -11.54 2.75
N TYR A 82 -2.94 -10.61 1.84
CA TYR A 82 -3.40 -9.22 1.95
C TYR A 82 -4.50 -8.86 0.95
N GLY A 83 -5.02 -9.87 0.23
CA GLY A 83 -6.09 -9.70 -0.75
C GLY A 83 -5.57 -9.33 -2.14
N ALA A 84 -6.49 -9.38 -3.12
CA ALA A 84 -6.18 -9.35 -4.55
C ALA A 84 -6.79 -8.14 -5.29
N THR A 85 -7.32 -7.14 -4.57
CA THR A 85 -7.73 -5.89 -5.24
C THR A 85 -6.52 -5.11 -5.73
N PRO A 86 -6.65 -4.27 -6.75
CA PRO A 86 -5.55 -3.44 -7.23
C PRO A 86 -4.84 -2.69 -6.11
N LEU A 87 -5.59 -2.12 -5.17
CA LEU A 87 -5.04 -1.39 -4.03
C LEU A 87 -4.27 -2.30 -3.07
N HIS A 88 -4.75 -3.53 -2.83
CA HIS A 88 -4.04 -4.50 -2.00
C HIS A 88 -2.71 -4.91 -2.63
N ILE A 89 -2.69 -5.13 -3.96
CA ILE A 89 -1.46 -5.43 -4.70
C ILE A 89 -0.49 -4.25 -4.63
N PHE A 90 -0.98 -3.03 -4.87
CA PHE A 90 -0.18 -1.81 -4.76
C PHE A 90 0.48 -1.68 -3.37
N ARG A 91 -0.30 -1.86 -2.31
CA ARG A 91 0.20 -1.77 -0.92
C ARG A 91 1.24 -2.83 -0.61
N SER A 92 1.02 -4.07 -1.07
CA SER A 92 1.97 -5.16 -0.90
C SER A 92 3.29 -4.86 -1.60
N ILE A 93 3.28 -4.27 -2.78
CA ILE A 93 4.50 -3.86 -3.47
C ILE A 93 5.15 -2.68 -2.75
N LYS A 94 4.38 -1.64 -2.44
CA LYS A 94 4.92 -0.41 -1.86
C LYS A 94 5.54 -0.64 -0.47
N PHE A 95 4.85 -1.39 0.39
CA PHE A 95 5.22 -1.53 1.80
C PHE A 95 5.81 -2.90 2.16
N GLY A 96 5.87 -3.82 1.20
CA GLY A 96 6.28 -5.19 1.43
C GLY A 96 5.13 -6.07 1.90
N ALA A 97 5.34 -7.39 1.84
CA ALA A 97 4.35 -8.39 2.23
C ALA A 97 5.00 -9.56 2.97
N GLY A 98 4.54 -9.83 4.17
CA GLY A 98 5.09 -10.91 5.01
C GLY A 98 6.54 -10.64 5.41
N LEU A 99 7.34 -11.72 5.49
CA LEU A 99 8.74 -11.63 5.92
C LEU A 99 9.71 -11.57 4.73
N GLU A 100 9.31 -12.05 3.57
CA GLU A 100 10.20 -12.28 2.44
C GLU A 100 10.10 -11.20 1.35
N MET A 101 8.94 -10.58 1.16
CA MET A 101 8.76 -9.54 0.15
C MET A 101 9.16 -8.17 0.71
N PRO A 102 10.25 -7.56 0.23
CA PRO A 102 10.70 -6.26 0.71
C PRO A 102 9.79 -5.12 0.25
N PRO A 103 9.80 -3.96 0.92
CA PRO A 103 9.12 -2.75 0.45
C PRO A 103 9.87 -2.11 -0.71
N PHE A 104 9.14 -1.60 -1.71
CA PHE A 104 9.70 -0.91 -2.88
C PHE A 104 9.48 0.61 -2.85
N LYS A 105 8.89 1.17 -1.79
CA LYS A 105 8.55 2.60 -1.68
C LYS A 105 9.72 3.56 -1.87
N ASP A 106 10.93 3.13 -1.55
CA ASP A 106 12.13 3.96 -1.64
C ASP A 106 12.88 3.78 -2.97
N SER A 107 12.48 2.80 -3.80
CA SER A 107 13.13 2.47 -5.08
C SER A 107 12.24 2.64 -6.30
N LEU A 108 10.93 2.63 -6.13
CA LEU A 108 9.94 2.79 -7.19
C LEU A 108 8.93 3.89 -6.82
N ASP A 109 8.62 4.76 -7.77
CA ASP A 109 7.54 5.71 -7.61
C ASP A 109 6.15 5.05 -7.76
N ASP A 110 5.13 5.75 -7.31
CA ASP A 110 3.75 5.23 -7.29
C ASP A 110 3.23 4.91 -8.69
N GLU A 111 3.61 5.69 -9.71
CA GLU A 111 3.22 5.42 -11.10
C GLU A 111 3.79 4.10 -11.58
N THR A 112 5.08 3.86 -11.35
CA THR A 112 5.76 2.60 -11.67
C THR A 112 5.13 1.43 -10.93
N ILE A 113 4.82 1.58 -9.64
CA ILE A 113 4.14 0.54 -8.86
C ILE A 113 2.77 0.23 -9.46
N TRP A 114 1.96 1.23 -9.85
CA TRP A 114 0.67 1.02 -10.50
C TRP A 114 0.78 0.31 -11.85
N GLN A 115 1.83 0.56 -12.61
CA GLN A 115 2.09 -0.18 -13.84
C GLN A 115 2.43 -1.65 -13.56
N ILE A 116 3.20 -1.93 -12.50
CA ILE A 116 3.45 -3.31 -12.04
C ILE A 116 2.15 -3.97 -11.58
N VAL A 117 1.28 -3.27 -10.84
CA VAL A 117 -0.05 -3.77 -10.46
C VAL A 117 -0.85 -4.20 -11.70
N ALA A 118 -0.88 -3.34 -12.74
CA ALA A 118 -1.57 -3.68 -14.00
C ALA A 118 -0.99 -4.94 -14.65
N HIS A 119 0.34 -5.14 -14.58
CA HIS A 119 0.97 -6.37 -15.08
C HIS A 119 0.60 -7.60 -14.24
N VAL A 120 0.60 -7.49 -12.90
CA VAL A 120 0.18 -8.57 -12.00
C VAL A 120 -1.27 -8.97 -12.29
N LEU A 121 -2.17 -8.01 -12.45
CA LEU A 121 -3.55 -8.25 -12.86
C LEU A 121 -3.65 -8.91 -14.25
N ASN A 122 -2.69 -8.64 -15.14
CA ASN A 122 -2.64 -9.26 -16.47
C ASN A 122 -2.13 -10.71 -16.44
N ILE A 123 -1.26 -11.06 -15.48
CA ILE A 123 -0.80 -12.45 -15.29
C ILE A 123 -1.89 -13.26 -14.57
N GLY A 124 -2.54 -12.66 -13.58
CA GLY A 124 -3.58 -13.28 -12.76
C GLY A 124 -4.88 -13.58 -13.53
N PRO A 125 -5.86 -14.18 -12.82
CA PRO A 125 -7.18 -14.46 -13.38
C PRO A 125 -7.87 -13.20 -13.91
N VAL A 126 -8.59 -13.34 -15.03
CA VAL A 126 -9.26 -12.21 -15.70
C VAL A 126 -10.31 -11.53 -14.81
N GLU A 127 -10.88 -12.26 -13.87
CA GLU A 127 -11.90 -11.79 -12.93
C GLU A 127 -11.40 -10.71 -11.98
N LEU A 128 -10.07 -10.65 -11.77
CA LEU A 128 -9.44 -9.61 -10.94
C LEU A 128 -9.26 -8.28 -11.67
N ARG A 129 -9.39 -8.28 -13.00
CA ARG A 129 -9.18 -7.07 -13.78
C ARG A 129 -10.39 -6.16 -13.65
N PRO A 130 -10.19 -4.91 -13.23
CA PRO A 130 -11.24 -3.91 -13.34
C PRO A 130 -11.74 -3.83 -14.80
N LYS A 131 -13.03 -3.58 -14.97
CA LYS A 131 -13.60 -3.37 -16.30
C LYS A 131 -12.99 -2.10 -16.88
N GLU A 132 -12.53 -2.17 -18.12
CA GLU A 132 -12.15 -0.97 -18.87
C GLU A 132 -13.44 -0.16 -19.08
N GLU A 133 -13.48 1.10 -18.62
CA GLU A 133 -14.58 2.05 -18.86
C GLU A 133 -14.43 2.67 -20.25
#